data_1e10b58ea35f3236e7bfe40211352d58
#
_entry.id   1e10b58ea35f3236e7bfe40211352d58
#
_cell.length_a   1.000
_cell.length_b   1.000
_cell.length_c   1.000
_cell.angle_alpha   90.00
_cell.angle_beta   90.00
_cell.angle_gamma   90.00
#
_symmetry.space_group_name_H-M   'P 1'
#
loop_
_entity.id
_entity.type
_entity.pdbx_description
1 polymer ?
#
loop_
_entity_poly.entity_id
_entity_poly.type
_entity_poly.pdbx_seq_one_letter_code
_entity_poly.pdbx_strand_id
1 'polypeptide(L)'
;LPPAHAGLRARAIDAPETGSVTIYEKDGLKISAFTVPHPPITPAYGYRFDYRGRSVVISGDTKKSNRLAAAAQNADVLIHEVLQPQLVKAITDALDAAEVDALSKLLTETLDYHTTPVEAAEIANVANVNTLVFNHFAPPPANAIAARIFMRGVEDVRPQGAVMSDDGMRITLPPKTGDVPGIIEISGK
;
A
#
# COMPACT_ATOMS: atom_id res chain seq x y z
N LEU A 1 -0.78 -14.63 26.65
CA LEU A 1 -0.56 -13.78 27.83
C LEU A 1 -1.62 -12.67 27.84
N PRO A 2 -2.21 -12.32 28.99
CA PRO A 2 -3.11 -11.18 29.08
C PRO A 2 -2.40 -9.89 28.62
N PRO A 3 -3.08 -8.96 27.92
CA PRO A 3 -2.47 -7.75 27.36
C PRO A 3 -1.68 -6.91 28.37
N ALA A 4 -2.11 -6.93 29.63
CA ALA A 4 -1.46 -6.21 30.72
C ALA A 4 -0.04 -6.72 31.03
N HIS A 5 0.26 -7.99 30.78
CA HIS A 5 1.58 -8.58 31.02
C HIS A 5 2.57 -8.39 29.86
N ALA A 6 2.06 -8.09 28.66
CA ALA A 6 2.88 -7.80 27.49
C ALA A 6 3.28 -6.31 27.39
N GLY A 7 2.81 -5.46 28.28
CA GLY A 7 3.05 -4.00 28.23
C GLY A 7 2.36 -3.30 27.07
N LEU A 8 1.57 -4.03 26.26
CA LEU A 8 0.82 -3.50 25.12
C LEU A 8 -0.54 -2.95 25.60
N ARG A 9 -0.85 -1.73 25.18
CA ARG A 9 -2.16 -1.11 25.40
C ARG A 9 -2.78 -0.81 24.06
N ALA A 10 -3.91 -1.46 23.76
CA ALA A 10 -4.70 -1.13 22.58
C ALA A 10 -5.31 0.26 22.75
N ARG A 11 -5.22 1.08 21.69
CA ARG A 11 -5.90 2.36 21.58
C ARG A 11 -6.75 2.35 20.33
N ALA A 12 -8.05 2.47 20.50
CA ALA A 12 -8.97 2.58 19.38
C ALA A 12 -8.69 3.86 18.58
N ILE A 13 -8.75 3.75 17.25
CA ILE A 13 -8.67 4.89 16.34
C ILE A 13 -10.09 5.17 15.86
N ASP A 14 -10.57 6.38 16.12
CA ASP A 14 -11.83 6.90 15.59
C ASP A 14 -11.50 7.84 14.44
N ALA A 15 -11.21 7.27 13.27
CA ALA A 15 -10.93 8.04 12.08
C ALA A 15 -12.24 8.40 11.36
N PRO A 16 -12.40 9.67 10.91
CA PRO A 16 -13.60 10.10 10.23
C PRO A 16 -13.76 9.41 8.87
N GLU A 17 -14.98 9.34 8.36
CA GLU A 17 -15.24 8.81 7.01
C GLU A 17 -14.56 9.64 5.92
N THR A 18 -14.35 10.93 6.15
CA THR A 18 -13.63 11.83 5.26
C THR A 18 -12.52 12.57 6.00
N GLY A 19 -11.35 12.69 5.36
CA GLY A 19 -10.17 13.30 5.97
C GLY A 19 -9.36 12.29 6.80
N SER A 20 -8.62 12.79 7.77
CA SER A 20 -7.72 11.99 8.63
C SER A 20 -7.74 12.48 10.07
N VAL A 21 -7.33 11.63 10.99
CA VAL A 21 -7.14 11.97 12.40
C VAL A 21 -5.67 11.81 12.78
N THR A 22 -5.12 12.78 13.51
CA THR A 22 -3.77 12.67 14.07
C THR A 22 -3.79 11.72 15.25
N ILE A 23 -3.03 10.63 15.16
CA ILE A 23 -2.93 9.60 16.20
C ILE A 23 -1.64 9.71 17.03
N TYR A 24 -0.64 10.40 16.48
CA TYR A 24 0.63 10.67 17.16
C TYR A 24 1.23 11.97 16.67
N GLU A 25 1.73 12.80 17.58
CA GLU A 25 2.48 14.01 17.24
C GLU A 25 3.49 14.31 18.36
N LYS A 26 4.78 14.15 18.07
CA LYS A 26 5.86 14.41 19.01
C LYS A 26 7.20 14.53 18.27
N ASP A 27 8.08 15.41 18.76
CA ASP A 27 9.46 15.59 18.28
C ASP A 27 9.55 15.81 16.75
N GLY A 28 8.54 16.49 16.19
CA GLY A 28 8.43 16.78 14.75
C GLY A 28 7.90 15.64 13.88
N LEU A 29 7.65 14.45 14.46
CA LEU A 29 6.94 13.37 13.78
C LEU A 29 5.44 13.51 14.01
N LYS A 30 4.67 13.54 12.92
CA LYS A 30 3.21 13.47 12.92
C LYS A 30 2.77 12.21 12.20
N ILE A 31 1.87 11.45 12.80
CA ILE A 31 1.22 10.28 12.21
C ILE A 31 -0.28 10.51 12.17
N SER A 32 -0.86 10.39 11.00
CA SER A 32 -2.30 10.49 10.77
C SER A 32 -2.85 9.19 10.24
N ALA A 33 -4.03 8.80 10.71
CA ALA A 33 -4.79 7.66 10.19
C ALA A 33 -6.00 8.15 9.38
N PHE A 34 -6.36 7.43 8.35
CA PHE A 34 -7.55 7.68 7.53
C PHE A 34 -8.20 6.34 7.16
N THR A 35 -9.51 6.33 6.95
CA THR A 35 -10.22 5.11 6.57
C THR A 35 -10.04 4.80 5.09
N VAL A 36 -9.94 3.51 4.77
CA VAL A 36 -9.91 2.98 3.41
C VAL A 36 -10.99 1.90 3.24
N PRO A 37 -11.53 1.69 2.01
CA PRO A 37 -12.53 0.65 1.77
C PRO A 37 -11.88 -0.73 1.63
N HIS A 38 -12.21 -1.66 2.52
CA HIS A 38 -11.78 -3.06 2.47
C HIS A 38 -12.90 -4.01 2.97
N PRO A 39 -14.07 -4.05 2.28
CA PRO A 39 -15.16 -4.93 2.70
C PRO A 39 -14.76 -6.42 2.60
N PRO A 40 -15.24 -7.30 3.50
CA PRO A 40 -16.18 -7.02 4.58
C PRO A 40 -15.53 -6.47 5.86
N ILE A 41 -14.22 -6.26 5.87
CA ILE A 41 -13.48 -5.77 7.05
C ILE A 41 -13.65 -4.26 7.17
N THR A 42 -14.22 -3.84 8.29
CA THR A 42 -14.39 -2.42 8.59
C THR A 42 -14.29 -2.18 10.10
N PRO A 43 -13.58 -1.14 10.56
CA PRO A 43 -12.82 -0.20 9.75
C PRO A 43 -11.49 -0.77 9.26
N ALA A 44 -11.03 -0.34 8.06
CA ALA A 44 -9.68 -0.52 7.57
C ALA A 44 -8.98 0.85 7.46
N TYR A 45 -7.67 0.88 7.65
CA TYR A 45 -6.94 2.14 7.79
C TYR A 45 -5.70 2.19 6.91
N GLY A 46 -5.48 3.37 6.30
CA GLY A 46 -4.18 3.81 5.83
C GLY A 46 -3.55 4.82 6.80
N TYR A 47 -2.25 5.04 6.65
CA TYR A 47 -1.47 5.91 7.54
C TYR A 47 -0.60 6.85 6.75
N ARG A 48 -0.49 8.11 7.21
CA ARG A 48 0.46 9.10 6.71
C ARG A 48 1.42 9.49 7.82
N PHE A 49 2.70 9.51 7.48
CA PHE A 49 3.81 9.91 8.34
C PHE A 49 4.45 11.17 7.76
N ASP A 50 4.48 12.25 8.53
CA ASP A 50 5.16 13.47 8.16
C ASP A 50 6.30 13.73 9.15
N TYR A 51 7.54 13.89 8.65
CA TYR A 51 8.72 14.12 9.48
C TYR A 51 9.79 14.90 8.71
N ARG A 52 10.26 16.00 9.28
CA ARG A 52 11.36 16.84 8.72
C ARG A 52 11.18 17.18 7.24
N GLY A 53 9.96 17.58 6.86
CA GLY A 53 9.61 17.94 5.49
C GLY A 53 9.42 16.76 4.54
N ARG A 54 9.53 15.51 5.02
CA ARG A 54 9.25 14.28 4.27
C ARG A 54 7.90 13.69 4.65
N SER A 55 7.32 12.99 3.70
CA SER A 55 6.05 12.30 3.90
C SER A 55 6.04 10.91 3.28
N VAL A 56 5.55 9.94 4.06
CA VAL A 56 5.33 8.55 3.64
C VAL A 56 3.88 8.20 3.90
N VAL A 57 3.23 7.58 2.92
CA VAL A 57 1.87 7.06 3.08
C VAL A 57 1.89 5.56 2.89
N ILE A 58 1.17 4.84 3.74
CA ILE A 58 0.95 3.38 3.66
C ILE A 58 -0.55 3.16 3.46
N SER A 59 -0.91 2.44 2.40
CA SER A 59 -2.32 2.25 2.04
C SER A 59 -3.12 1.44 3.07
N GLY A 60 -2.47 0.43 3.70
CA GLY A 60 -3.21 -0.72 4.22
C GLY A 60 -3.89 -1.48 3.08
N ASP A 61 -4.60 -2.56 3.39
CA ASP A 61 -5.35 -3.30 2.38
C ASP A 61 -6.61 -2.52 2.00
N THR A 62 -6.83 -2.31 0.70
CA THR A 62 -7.89 -1.40 0.21
C THR A 62 -8.25 -1.63 -1.24
N LYS A 63 -9.48 -1.36 -1.60
CA LYS A 63 -9.87 -1.07 -2.98
C LYS A 63 -9.29 0.28 -3.40
N LYS A 64 -9.25 0.54 -4.72
CA LYS A 64 -8.96 1.88 -5.26
C LYS A 64 -9.74 2.96 -4.51
N SER A 65 -9.04 3.91 -3.92
CA SER A 65 -9.62 4.84 -2.95
C SER A 65 -9.24 6.30 -3.22
N ASN A 66 -10.26 7.14 -3.42
CA ASN A 66 -10.07 8.59 -3.48
C ASN A 66 -9.63 9.19 -2.13
N ARG A 67 -9.98 8.54 -1.00
CA ARG A 67 -9.52 8.95 0.34
C ARG A 67 -8.01 8.76 0.48
N LEU A 68 -7.51 7.62 -0.01
CA LEU A 68 -6.07 7.36 -0.06
C LEU A 68 -5.36 8.37 -0.97
N ALA A 69 -5.91 8.64 -2.17
CA ALA A 69 -5.34 9.65 -3.06
C ALA A 69 -5.28 11.04 -2.40
N ALA A 70 -6.33 11.44 -1.67
CA ALA A 70 -6.34 12.69 -0.92
C ALA A 70 -5.31 12.71 0.22
N ALA A 71 -5.20 11.62 1.00
CA ALA A 71 -4.22 11.50 2.08
C ALA A 71 -2.76 11.45 1.56
N ALA A 72 -2.56 10.91 0.36
CA ALA A 72 -1.24 10.78 -0.28
C ALA A 72 -0.81 12.03 -1.07
N GLN A 73 -1.61 13.12 -1.07
CA GLN A 73 -1.26 14.32 -1.84
C GLN A 73 0.16 14.80 -1.55
N ASN A 74 0.96 14.92 -2.63
CA ASN A 74 2.35 15.37 -2.63
C ASN A 74 3.27 14.56 -1.69
N ALA A 75 2.94 13.28 -1.42
CA ALA A 75 3.79 12.43 -0.61
C ALA A 75 5.10 12.11 -1.33
N ASP A 76 6.20 12.02 -0.57
CA ASP A 76 7.48 11.57 -1.12
C ASP A 76 7.42 10.08 -1.50
N VAL A 77 6.76 9.26 -0.69
CA VAL A 77 6.58 7.82 -0.95
C VAL A 77 5.15 7.40 -0.63
N LEU A 78 4.54 6.67 -1.54
CA LEU A 78 3.33 5.88 -1.30
C LEU A 78 3.71 4.40 -1.33
N ILE A 79 3.51 3.70 -0.23
CA ILE A 79 3.61 2.24 -0.14
C ILE A 79 2.20 1.69 -0.28
N HIS A 80 1.93 0.96 -1.35
CA HIS A 80 0.58 0.51 -1.70
C HIS A 80 0.52 -1.00 -1.87
N GLU A 81 -0.48 -1.63 -1.25
CA GLU A 81 -0.80 -3.03 -1.49
C GLU A 81 -1.25 -3.24 -2.92
N VAL A 82 -1.04 -4.43 -3.48
CA VAL A 82 -1.46 -4.72 -4.85
C VAL A 82 -1.85 -6.18 -5.05
N LEU A 83 -2.94 -6.36 -5.81
CA LEU A 83 -3.40 -7.66 -6.26
C LEU A 83 -3.38 -7.71 -7.80
N GLN A 84 -2.80 -8.80 -8.37
CA GLN A 84 -2.79 -9.01 -9.82
C GLN A 84 -3.89 -9.98 -10.27
N PRO A 85 -4.99 -9.49 -10.88
CA PRO A 85 -6.15 -10.31 -11.22
C PRO A 85 -5.83 -11.47 -12.16
N GLN A 86 -4.89 -11.29 -13.10
CA GLN A 86 -4.51 -12.35 -14.05
C GLN A 86 -3.83 -13.52 -13.35
N LEU A 87 -3.02 -13.25 -12.31
CA LEU A 87 -2.37 -14.30 -11.52
C LEU A 87 -3.37 -14.98 -10.59
N VAL A 88 -4.26 -14.24 -9.96
CA VAL A 88 -5.37 -14.81 -9.16
C VAL A 88 -6.20 -15.73 -10.03
N LYS A 89 -6.62 -15.27 -11.22
CA LYS A 89 -7.41 -16.08 -12.14
C LYS A 89 -6.69 -17.38 -12.54
N ALA A 90 -5.41 -17.33 -12.84
CA ALA A 90 -4.64 -18.52 -13.22
C ALA A 90 -4.60 -19.55 -12.06
N ILE A 91 -4.54 -19.09 -10.81
CA ILE A 91 -4.58 -19.96 -9.64
C ILE A 91 -5.99 -20.53 -9.43
N THR A 92 -7.04 -19.71 -9.54
CA THR A 92 -8.42 -20.18 -9.36
C THR A 92 -8.81 -21.17 -10.43
N ASP A 93 -8.46 -20.96 -11.71
CA ASP A 93 -8.69 -21.90 -12.79
C ASP A 93 -8.03 -23.29 -12.51
N ALA A 94 -6.81 -23.28 -11.94
CA ALA A 94 -6.12 -24.52 -11.55
C ALA A 94 -6.78 -25.21 -10.33
N LEU A 95 -7.27 -24.43 -9.36
CA LEU A 95 -7.99 -24.96 -8.19
C LEU A 95 -9.35 -25.55 -8.58
N ASP A 96 -10.08 -24.90 -9.49
CA ASP A 96 -11.35 -25.39 -10.01
C ASP A 96 -11.16 -26.71 -10.77
N ALA A 97 -10.11 -26.81 -11.59
CA ALA A 97 -9.74 -28.05 -12.27
C ALA A 97 -9.34 -29.18 -11.31
N ALA A 98 -8.89 -28.84 -10.11
CA ALA A 98 -8.53 -29.77 -9.05
C ALA A 98 -9.68 -30.00 -8.03
N GLU A 99 -10.87 -29.45 -8.29
CA GLU A 99 -12.06 -29.54 -7.42
C GLU A 99 -11.82 -28.99 -5.99
N VAL A 100 -10.98 -27.92 -5.85
CA VAL A 100 -10.68 -27.25 -4.57
C VAL A 100 -11.50 -25.97 -4.45
N ASP A 101 -12.82 -26.10 -4.45
CA ASP A 101 -13.79 -25.00 -4.58
C ASP A 101 -13.68 -23.94 -3.49
N ALA A 102 -13.46 -24.36 -2.24
CA ALA A 102 -13.42 -23.42 -1.10
C ALA A 102 -12.27 -22.41 -1.21
N LEU A 103 -11.10 -22.86 -1.66
CA LEU A 103 -9.94 -21.99 -1.84
C LEU A 103 -10.06 -21.14 -3.11
N SER A 104 -10.61 -21.71 -4.20
CA SER A 104 -10.90 -20.98 -5.42
C SER A 104 -11.85 -19.81 -5.14
N LYS A 105 -12.95 -20.08 -4.43
CA LYS A 105 -13.92 -19.05 -4.02
C LYS A 105 -13.26 -17.97 -3.17
N LEU A 106 -12.49 -18.35 -2.15
CA LEU A 106 -11.80 -17.39 -1.28
C LEU A 106 -10.89 -16.46 -2.07
N LEU A 107 -10.07 -17.00 -2.99
CA LEU A 107 -9.18 -16.19 -3.83
C LEU A 107 -9.96 -15.31 -4.81
N THR A 108 -11.06 -15.80 -5.36
CA THR A 108 -11.93 -14.99 -6.23
C THR A 108 -12.50 -13.78 -5.49
N GLU A 109 -12.93 -13.97 -4.24
CA GLU A 109 -13.45 -12.88 -3.40
C GLU A 109 -12.41 -11.78 -3.13
N THR A 110 -11.09 -12.10 -3.15
CA THR A 110 -10.04 -11.08 -2.96
C THR A 110 -10.04 -10.00 -4.05
N LEU A 111 -10.52 -10.31 -5.25
CA LEU A 111 -10.65 -9.36 -6.36
C LEU A 111 -11.56 -8.17 -6.02
N ASP A 112 -12.48 -8.35 -5.06
CA ASP A 112 -13.49 -7.35 -4.72
C ASP A 112 -13.01 -6.32 -3.70
N TYR A 113 -11.87 -6.54 -3.04
CA TYR A 113 -11.45 -5.68 -1.93
C TYR A 113 -9.95 -5.30 -1.93
N HIS A 114 -9.21 -5.63 -2.99
CA HIS A 114 -7.83 -5.19 -3.21
C HIS A 114 -7.69 -4.28 -4.44
N THR A 115 -6.54 -3.64 -4.58
CA THR A 115 -6.22 -2.69 -5.64
C THR A 115 -5.29 -3.34 -6.67
N THR A 116 -5.53 -3.13 -7.96
CA THR A 116 -4.62 -3.59 -9.01
C THR A 116 -3.37 -2.69 -9.10
N PRO A 117 -2.23 -3.19 -9.63
CA PRO A 117 -1.02 -2.36 -9.81
C PRO A 117 -1.25 -1.11 -10.67
N VAL A 118 -2.08 -1.21 -11.70
CA VAL A 118 -2.45 -0.07 -12.56
C VAL A 118 -3.25 0.97 -11.78
N GLU A 119 -4.25 0.54 -11.01
CA GLU A 119 -5.05 1.46 -10.17
C GLU A 119 -4.22 2.14 -9.09
N ALA A 120 -3.26 1.44 -8.48
CA ALA A 120 -2.33 2.04 -7.52
C ALA A 120 -1.42 3.09 -8.21
N ALA A 121 -1.00 2.85 -9.46
CA ALA A 121 -0.27 3.83 -10.26
C ALA A 121 -1.13 5.07 -10.57
N GLU A 122 -2.41 4.89 -10.91
CA GLU A 122 -3.36 5.98 -11.12
C GLU A 122 -3.57 6.81 -9.84
N ILE A 123 -3.72 6.15 -8.69
CA ILE A 123 -3.80 6.82 -7.37
C ILE A 123 -2.54 7.67 -7.13
N ALA A 124 -1.35 7.10 -7.35
CA ALA A 124 -0.09 7.80 -7.17
C ALA A 124 0.06 9.02 -8.09
N ASN A 125 -0.45 8.94 -9.33
CA ASN A 125 -0.45 10.07 -10.26
C ASN A 125 -1.42 11.18 -9.83
N VAL A 126 -2.67 10.83 -9.47
CA VAL A 126 -3.67 11.78 -8.97
C VAL A 126 -3.19 12.47 -7.69
N ALA A 127 -2.48 11.74 -6.83
CA ALA A 127 -1.92 12.26 -5.59
C ALA A 127 -0.57 13.00 -5.77
N ASN A 128 -0.03 13.07 -6.99
CA ASN A 128 1.29 13.67 -7.26
C ASN A 128 2.40 13.11 -6.34
N VAL A 129 2.42 11.78 -6.19
CA VAL A 129 3.41 11.07 -5.37
C VAL A 129 4.73 10.98 -6.12
N ASN A 130 5.87 11.19 -5.44
CA ASN A 130 7.18 11.07 -6.10
C ASN A 130 7.54 9.62 -6.39
N THR A 131 7.41 8.73 -5.40
CA THR A 131 7.76 7.31 -5.54
C THR A 131 6.60 6.43 -5.06
N LEU A 132 6.13 5.55 -5.95
CA LEU A 132 5.19 4.48 -5.62
C LEU A 132 5.97 3.20 -5.36
N VAL A 133 5.74 2.57 -4.22
CA VAL A 133 6.33 1.29 -3.86
C VAL A 133 5.21 0.28 -3.66
N PHE A 134 5.21 -0.78 -4.43
CA PHE A 134 4.26 -1.87 -4.26
C PHE A 134 4.70 -2.80 -3.15
N ASN A 135 3.77 -3.19 -2.28
CA ASN A 135 3.96 -4.18 -1.24
C ASN A 135 2.75 -5.12 -1.16
N HIS A 136 2.74 -6.04 -0.21
CA HIS A 136 1.62 -6.96 0.02
C HIS A 136 1.07 -7.55 -1.29
N PHE A 137 1.97 -8.19 -2.06
CA PHE A 137 1.63 -8.76 -3.37
C PHE A 137 0.66 -9.93 -3.25
N ALA A 138 -0.47 -9.85 -3.91
CA ALA A 138 -1.46 -10.92 -3.94
C ALA A 138 -1.73 -11.38 -5.41
N PRO A 139 -1.33 -12.61 -5.79
CA PRO A 139 -0.38 -13.49 -5.09
C PRO A 139 1.06 -12.97 -5.21
N PRO A 140 1.97 -13.35 -4.30
CA PRO A 140 3.38 -12.95 -4.41
C PRO A 140 4.00 -13.52 -5.69
N PRO A 141 4.73 -12.71 -6.49
CA PRO A 141 5.34 -13.18 -7.74
C PRO A 141 6.47 -14.18 -7.45
N ALA A 142 6.30 -15.43 -7.88
CA ALA A 142 7.23 -16.52 -7.61
C ALA A 142 8.54 -16.45 -8.43
N ASN A 143 8.58 -15.64 -9.49
CA ASN A 143 9.72 -15.52 -10.41
C ASN A 143 9.63 -14.24 -11.25
N ALA A 144 10.68 -13.98 -12.05
CA ALA A 144 10.77 -12.79 -12.90
C ALA A 144 9.65 -12.68 -13.95
N ILE A 145 9.09 -13.80 -14.42
CA ILE A 145 7.96 -13.79 -15.37
C ILE A 145 6.69 -13.30 -14.65
N ALA A 146 6.41 -13.86 -13.48
CA ALA A 146 5.28 -13.42 -12.65
C ALA A 146 5.43 -11.94 -12.25
N ALA A 147 6.63 -11.47 -11.92
CA ALA A 147 6.90 -10.07 -11.64
C ALA A 147 6.61 -9.16 -12.86
N ARG A 148 6.95 -9.58 -14.07
CA ARG A 148 6.60 -8.85 -15.31
C ARG A 148 5.09 -8.81 -15.55
N ILE A 149 4.39 -9.92 -15.29
CA ILE A 149 2.92 -9.95 -15.38
C ILE A 149 2.33 -9.00 -14.35
N PHE A 150 2.89 -8.97 -13.15
CA PHE A 150 2.45 -8.10 -12.07
C PHE A 150 2.52 -6.61 -12.47
N MET A 151 3.59 -6.20 -13.13
CA MET A 151 3.84 -4.81 -13.55
C MET A 151 3.17 -4.45 -14.90
N ARG A 152 2.46 -5.37 -15.56
CA ARG A 152 1.85 -5.09 -16.86
C ARG A 152 0.88 -3.93 -16.81
N GLY A 153 1.04 -2.94 -17.69
CA GLY A 153 0.22 -1.74 -17.79
C GLY A 153 0.60 -0.63 -16.82
N VAL A 154 1.45 -0.90 -15.82
CA VAL A 154 1.91 0.14 -14.89
C VAL A 154 2.74 1.20 -15.62
N GLU A 155 3.65 0.79 -16.51
CA GLU A 155 4.52 1.71 -17.27
C GLU A 155 3.72 2.61 -18.22
N ASP A 156 2.57 2.13 -18.73
CA ASP A 156 1.70 2.92 -19.61
C ASP A 156 1.06 4.09 -18.85
N VAL A 157 0.78 3.92 -17.57
CA VAL A 157 0.14 4.91 -16.70
C VAL A 157 1.18 5.74 -15.94
N ARG A 158 2.23 5.09 -15.46
CA ARG A 158 3.30 5.69 -14.66
C ARG A 158 4.66 5.17 -15.12
N PRO A 159 5.27 5.82 -16.13
CA PRO A 159 6.51 5.34 -16.75
C PRO A 159 7.73 5.44 -15.84
N GLN A 160 7.65 6.18 -14.74
CA GLN A 160 8.74 6.37 -13.78
C GLN A 160 8.24 6.41 -12.34
N GLY A 161 9.11 6.04 -11.40
CA GLY A 161 8.83 6.14 -9.96
C GLY A 161 7.84 5.11 -9.42
N ALA A 162 7.71 3.95 -10.10
CA ALA A 162 7.02 2.78 -9.58
C ALA A 162 8.03 1.65 -9.34
N VAL A 163 8.04 1.07 -8.15
CA VAL A 163 9.02 0.08 -7.69
C VAL A 163 8.31 -1.09 -7.02
N MET A 164 8.69 -2.31 -7.37
CA MET A 164 8.32 -3.51 -6.60
C MET A 164 9.21 -3.61 -5.37
N SER A 165 8.61 -3.80 -4.19
CA SER A 165 9.40 -4.06 -2.99
C SER A 165 9.86 -5.52 -2.90
N ASP A 166 10.91 -5.73 -2.12
CA ASP A 166 11.37 -7.03 -1.69
C ASP A 166 11.61 -7.01 -0.18
N ASP A 167 11.60 -8.17 0.45
CA ASP A 167 11.83 -8.30 1.89
C ASP A 167 13.21 -7.78 2.28
N GLY A 168 13.21 -6.82 3.21
CA GLY A 168 14.43 -6.15 3.64
C GLY A 168 14.85 -4.95 2.80
N MET A 169 14.07 -4.56 1.77
CA MET A 169 14.28 -3.31 1.05
C MET A 169 14.25 -2.12 2.02
N ARG A 170 15.17 -1.19 1.82
CA ARG A 170 15.27 0.04 2.61
C ARG A 170 15.05 1.27 1.74
N ILE A 171 14.19 2.16 2.20
CA ILE A 171 13.96 3.46 1.57
C ILE A 171 14.47 4.53 2.52
N THR A 172 15.48 5.28 2.09
CA THR A 172 16.09 6.36 2.88
C THR A 172 15.59 7.70 2.36
N LEU A 173 14.98 8.48 3.23
CA LEU A 173 14.49 9.82 2.94
C LEU A 173 15.29 10.84 3.78
N PRO A 174 16.35 11.44 3.24
CA PRO A 174 17.06 12.52 3.93
C PRO A 174 16.10 13.68 4.23
N PRO A 175 16.25 14.37 5.37
CA PRO A 175 15.45 15.56 5.66
C PRO A 175 15.49 16.57 4.52
N LYS A 176 14.36 17.23 4.24
CA LYS A 176 14.35 18.39 3.35
C LYS A 176 14.96 19.58 4.12
N THR A 177 16.19 19.95 3.80
CA THR A 177 16.89 21.10 4.39
C THR A 177 17.16 22.13 3.28
N GLY A 178 16.51 23.30 3.36
CA GLY A 178 16.64 24.34 2.35
C GLY A 178 16.09 23.92 0.97
N ASP A 179 16.67 24.51 -0.09
CA ASP A 179 16.24 24.30 -1.48
C ASP A 179 16.81 23.02 -2.13
N VAL A 180 17.56 22.20 -1.39
CA VAL A 180 18.12 20.96 -1.91
C VAL A 180 17.19 19.80 -1.57
N PRO A 181 16.45 19.27 -2.54
CA PRO A 181 15.68 18.04 -2.33
C PRO A 181 16.68 16.91 -2.11
N GLY A 182 16.71 16.36 -0.90
CA GLY A 182 17.46 15.13 -0.64
C GLY A 182 16.97 14.01 -1.56
N ILE A 183 17.89 13.31 -2.22
CA ILE A 183 17.58 12.19 -3.10
C ILE A 183 17.00 11.06 -2.27
N ILE A 184 15.89 10.49 -2.74
CA ILE A 184 15.33 9.26 -2.15
C ILE A 184 16.19 8.10 -2.64
N GLU A 185 16.81 7.38 -1.72
CA GLU A 185 17.61 6.21 -2.03
C GLU A 185 16.82 4.95 -1.72
N ILE A 186 16.74 4.06 -2.70
CA ILE A 186 16.15 2.73 -2.54
C ILE A 186 17.26 1.71 -2.72
N SER A 187 17.51 0.92 -1.69
CA SER A 187 18.50 -0.16 -1.71
C SER A 187 17.83 -1.48 -1.39
N GLY A 188 18.03 -2.46 -2.27
CA GLY A 188 17.71 -3.86 -2.00
C GLY A 188 18.83 -4.57 -1.22
N LYS A 189 18.59 -5.83 -0.88
CA LYS A 189 19.64 -6.74 -0.39
C LYS A 189 20.69 -6.99 -1.46
#